data_6727e99aaa02062c30dbce3ce6dec428
#
_entry.id   6727e99aaa02062c30dbce3ce6dec428
#
_cell.length_a   1.000
_cell.length_b   1.000
_cell.length_c   1.000
_cell.angle_alpha   90.00
_cell.angle_beta   90.00
_cell.angle_gamma   90.00
#
_symmetry.space_group_name_H-M   'P 1'
#
loop_
_entity.id
_entity.type
_entity.pdbx_description
1 polymer ?
#
loop_
_entity_poly.entity_id
_entity_poly.type
_entity_poly.pdbx_seq_one_letter_code
_entity_poly.pdbx_strand_id
1 'polypeptide(L)'
;MQSNDDESRERPSRRTLKQDLVRSAVLGGLLGLLAGAAVMAAPAGVDTAVKIDNFTFTPQRVNVKAGTTVTWTNQDDIPHTVASASKAFRSNALDTDDKFSFTFTTAGVYEYFCSLHPHMTGTIVVEGATGGNAAP
;
A
#
# COMPACT_ATOMS: atom_id res chain seq x y z
N MET A 1 -55.99 -28.67 -11.69
CA MET A 1 -56.34 -27.62 -12.61
C MET A 1 -55.18 -26.69 -12.64
N GLN A 2 -54.40 -26.91 -13.67
CA GLN A 2 -53.75 -25.95 -14.61
C GLN A 2 -52.63 -25.12 -13.97
N SER A 3 -51.56 -25.00 -14.50
CA SER A 3 -50.79 -25.21 -15.74
C SER A 3 -49.52 -24.42 -15.52
N ASN A 4 -48.37 -25.09 -15.60
CA ASN A 4 -47.38 -24.89 -16.67
C ASN A 4 -47.18 -23.42 -17.06
N ASP A 5 -45.95 -22.99 -16.91
CA ASP A 5 -45.14 -22.68 -18.09
C ASP A 5 -43.70 -22.49 -17.64
N ASP A 6 -42.99 -23.45 -17.94
CA ASP A 6 -41.66 -23.59 -18.50
C ASP A 6 -41.31 -22.39 -19.41
N GLU A 7 -40.34 -21.62 -19.07
CA GLU A 7 -39.65 -20.78 -20.02
C GLU A 7 -38.14 -20.88 -19.87
N SER A 8 -37.64 -21.77 -20.67
CA SER A 8 -36.26 -21.95 -21.10
C SER A 8 -35.61 -20.62 -21.48
N ARG A 9 -34.72 -20.08 -20.69
CA ARG A 9 -33.81 -19.04 -21.15
C ARG A 9 -32.51 -19.64 -21.62
N GLU A 10 -32.43 -19.69 -22.92
CA GLU A 10 -31.27 -20.02 -23.74
C GLU A 10 -30.03 -19.24 -23.30
N ARG A 11 -28.96 -19.98 -23.12
CA ARG A 11 -27.60 -19.44 -22.98
C ARG A 11 -27.11 -19.01 -24.35
N PRO A 12 -26.63 -17.81 -24.56
CA PRO A 12 -26.02 -17.44 -25.82
C PRO A 12 -24.67 -18.14 -25.98
N SER A 13 -24.56 -18.79 -27.09
CA SER A 13 -23.45 -19.48 -27.69
C SER A 13 -22.14 -18.69 -27.71
N ARG A 14 -21.09 -19.37 -27.34
CA ARG A 14 -19.71 -18.93 -27.53
C ARG A 14 -19.42 -18.72 -29.02
N ARG A 15 -19.32 -17.50 -29.44
CA ARG A 15 -18.74 -17.18 -30.75
C ARG A 15 -17.22 -17.20 -30.65
N THR A 16 -16.66 -18.23 -31.25
CA THR A 16 -15.25 -18.29 -31.63
C THR A 16 -14.93 -17.19 -32.63
N LEU A 17 -14.15 -16.21 -32.22
CA LEU A 17 -13.60 -15.23 -33.15
C LEU A 17 -12.39 -15.86 -33.84
N LYS A 18 -12.56 -16.17 -35.12
CA LYS A 18 -11.48 -16.62 -35.98
C LYS A 18 -10.48 -15.50 -36.19
N GLN A 19 -9.22 -15.84 -35.97
CA GLN A 19 -8.07 -15.03 -36.33
C GLN A 19 -7.94 -14.97 -37.85
N ASP A 20 -8.15 -13.81 -38.41
CA ASP A 20 -7.75 -13.53 -39.80
C ASP A 20 -6.37 -12.89 -39.78
N LEU A 21 -5.40 -13.71 -40.22
CA LEU A 21 -4.06 -13.27 -40.58
C LEU A 21 -4.15 -12.45 -41.85
N VAL A 22 -3.90 -11.17 -41.81
CA VAL A 22 -3.56 -10.40 -42.99
C VAL A 22 -2.09 -10.00 -42.91
N ARG A 23 -1.33 -10.68 -43.75
CA ARG A 23 0.03 -10.30 -44.10
C ARG A 23 -0.05 -9.07 -45.01
N SER A 24 0.60 -8.00 -44.64
CA SER A 24 1.06 -7.00 -45.61
C SER A 24 2.40 -6.45 -45.13
N ALA A 25 3.40 -6.83 -45.87
CA ALA A 25 4.73 -6.25 -45.81
C ALA A 25 4.71 -4.89 -46.54
N VAL A 26 5.09 -3.82 -45.85
CA VAL A 26 5.57 -2.61 -46.52
C VAL A 26 6.84 -2.15 -45.82
N LEU A 27 7.90 -2.21 -46.59
CA LEU A 27 9.21 -1.64 -46.30
C LEU A 27 9.09 -0.12 -46.27
N GLY A 28 9.55 0.50 -45.19
CA GLY A 28 9.62 1.96 -45.12
C GLY A 28 10.38 2.35 -43.86
N GLY A 29 11.67 2.63 -43.99
CA GLY A 29 12.51 3.06 -42.89
C GLY A 29 12.14 4.47 -42.43
N LEU A 30 12.03 4.64 -41.16
CA LEU A 30 12.20 5.94 -40.51
C LEU A 30 12.85 5.72 -39.12
N LEU A 31 14.08 6.19 -39.05
CA LEU A 31 14.90 6.17 -37.84
C LEU A 31 14.27 7.13 -36.82
N GLY A 32 13.34 6.63 -35.99
CA GLY A 32 12.75 7.34 -34.89
C GLY A 32 13.60 7.15 -33.63
N LEU A 33 14.30 8.17 -33.23
CA LEU A 33 15.03 8.26 -31.98
C LEU A 33 14.00 8.26 -30.82
N LEU A 34 13.67 7.08 -30.28
CA LEU A 34 12.90 6.97 -29.05
C LEU A 34 13.81 7.35 -27.88
N ALA A 35 13.73 8.60 -27.45
CA ALA A 35 14.24 9.02 -26.16
C ALA A 35 13.39 8.31 -25.09
N GLY A 36 13.82 7.15 -24.63
CA GLY A 36 13.24 6.47 -23.50
C GLY A 36 13.46 7.31 -22.25
N ALA A 37 12.39 7.96 -21.77
CA ALA A 37 12.41 8.53 -20.43
C ALA A 37 12.57 7.37 -19.45
N ALA A 38 13.77 7.21 -18.90
CA ALA A 38 14.01 6.31 -17.80
C ALA A 38 13.19 6.83 -16.60
N VAL A 39 12.09 6.16 -16.31
CA VAL A 39 11.38 6.35 -15.05
C VAL A 39 12.30 5.83 -13.96
N MET A 40 13.01 6.74 -13.31
CA MET A 40 13.75 6.43 -12.09
C MET A 40 12.72 6.01 -11.06
N ALA A 41 12.58 4.71 -10.84
CA ALA A 41 11.87 4.18 -9.68
C ALA A 41 12.59 4.70 -8.43
N ALA A 42 11.90 5.47 -7.59
CA ALA A 42 12.41 5.83 -6.28
C ALA A 42 12.75 4.54 -5.53
N PRO A 43 13.87 4.48 -4.80
CA PRO A 43 14.21 3.29 -4.03
C PRO A 43 13.04 2.97 -3.09
N ALA A 44 12.52 1.76 -3.19
CA ALA A 44 11.49 1.27 -2.29
C ALA A 44 12.02 1.41 -0.86
N GLY A 45 11.32 2.18 -0.04
CA GLY A 45 11.66 2.34 1.37
C GLY A 45 11.64 0.96 2.02
N VAL A 46 12.58 0.70 2.91
CA VAL A 46 12.63 -0.55 3.67
C VAL A 46 11.38 -0.60 4.55
N ASP A 47 10.55 -1.62 4.36
CA ASP A 47 9.37 -1.83 5.21
C ASP A 47 9.83 -2.07 6.66
N THR A 48 9.25 -1.32 7.58
CA THR A 48 9.59 -1.38 9.00
C THR A 48 8.39 -1.89 9.78
N ALA A 49 8.61 -2.85 10.67
CA ALA A 49 7.58 -3.46 11.48
C ALA A 49 7.59 -2.92 12.92
N VAL A 50 6.39 -2.68 13.46
CA VAL A 50 6.15 -2.41 14.87
C VAL A 50 5.17 -3.46 15.39
N LYS A 51 5.54 -4.14 16.46
CA LYS A 51 4.69 -5.09 17.16
C LYS A 51 3.87 -4.36 18.23
N ILE A 52 2.61 -4.72 18.34
CA ILE A 52 1.75 -4.38 19.47
C ILE A 52 1.64 -5.64 20.32
N ASP A 53 2.12 -5.60 21.54
CA ASP A 53 2.14 -6.76 22.44
C ASP A 53 2.26 -6.29 23.87
N ASN A 54 1.51 -6.91 24.76
CA ASN A 54 1.48 -6.56 26.18
C ASN A 54 1.29 -5.05 26.42
N PHE A 55 0.29 -4.45 25.76
CA PHE A 55 -0.04 -3.02 25.84
C PHE A 55 1.11 -2.08 25.48
N THR A 56 2.00 -2.50 24.57
CA THR A 56 3.19 -1.74 24.21
C THR A 56 3.42 -1.78 22.70
N PHE A 57 3.87 -0.67 22.12
CA PHE A 57 4.43 -0.63 20.76
C PHE A 57 5.92 -0.96 20.82
N THR A 58 6.36 -1.97 20.07
CA THR A 58 7.75 -2.41 20.06
C THR A 58 8.31 -2.47 18.65
N PRO A 59 9.37 -1.72 18.30
CA PRO A 59 10.03 -0.70 19.12
C PRO A 59 9.12 0.52 19.35
N GLN A 60 9.24 1.16 20.52
CA GLN A 60 8.45 2.35 20.85
C GLN A 60 8.85 3.59 20.02
N ARG A 61 10.12 3.66 19.62
CA ARG A 61 10.66 4.70 18.74
C ARG A 61 11.30 4.06 17.54
N VAL A 62 10.94 4.57 16.35
CA VAL A 62 11.46 4.09 15.06
C VAL A 62 11.95 5.27 14.26
N ASN A 63 13.16 5.18 13.71
CA ASN A 63 13.70 6.14 12.76
C ASN A 63 13.63 5.53 11.36
N VAL A 64 13.02 6.25 10.43
CA VAL A 64 12.83 5.82 9.05
C VAL A 64 13.15 6.94 8.08
N LYS A 65 13.41 6.61 6.83
CA LYS A 65 13.54 7.61 5.74
C LYS A 65 12.18 7.93 5.14
N ALA A 66 12.03 9.12 4.58
CA ALA A 66 10.85 9.45 3.79
C ALA A 66 10.67 8.43 2.64
N GLY A 67 9.43 7.96 2.44
CA GLY A 67 9.06 6.89 1.53
C GLY A 67 8.95 5.51 2.19
N THR A 68 9.32 5.36 3.46
CA THR A 68 9.21 4.09 4.20
C THR A 68 7.76 3.80 4.59
N THR A 69 7.35 2.55 4.44
CA THR A 69 6.09 2.04 4.99
C THR A 69 6.35 1.39 6.34
N VAL A 70 5.63 1.83 7.36
CA VAL A 70 5.63 1.20 8.69
C VAL A 70 4.36 0.37 8.83
N THR A 71 4.52 -0.87 9.28
CA THR A 71 3.42 -1.82 9.51
C THR A 71 3.35 -2.19 10.99
N TRP A 72 2.21 -1.91 11.61
CA TRP A 72 1.88 -2.36 12.96
C TRP A 72 1.12 -3.67 12.88
N THR A 73 1.48 -4.63 13.73
CA THR A 73 0.77 -5.91 13.88
C THR A 73 0.35 -6.09 15.32
N ASN A 74 -0.94 -6.31 15.57
CA ASN A 74 -1.42 -6.61 16.91
C ASN A 74 -1.17 -8.09 17.23
N GLN A 75 -0.41 -8.35 18.28
CA GLN A 75 -0.12 -9.69 18.81
C GLN A 75 -0.73 -9.93 20.20
N ASP A 76 -1.48 -8.94 20.73
CA ASP A 76 -2.29 -9.13 21.93
C ASP A 76 -3.61 -9.85 21.60
N ASP A 77 -4.23 -10.41 22.60
CA ASP A 77 -5.54 -11.06 22.53
C ASP A 77 -6.72 -10.09 22.68
N ILE A 78 -6.45 -8.79 22.73
CA ILE A 78 -7.42 -7.70 22.81
C ILE A 78 -7.19 -6.68 21.71
N PRO A 79 -8.24 -5.92 21.31
CA PRO A 79 -8.11 -4.92 20.24
C PRO A 79 -7.27 -3.71 20.66
N HIS A 80 -6.47 -3.22 19.72
CA HIS A 80 -5.70 -1.97 19.81
C HIS A 80 -5.94 -1.07 18.61
N THR A 81 -5.54 0.19 18.72
CA THR A 81 -5.54 1.15 17.59
C THR A 81 -4.20 1.82 17.46
N VAL A 82 -3.95 2.38 16.29
CA VAL A 82 -2.79 3.23 16.00
C VAL A 82 -3.31 4.57 15.53
N ALA A 83 -3.18 5.61 16.34
CA ALA A 83 -3.70 6.94 16.06
C ALA A 83 -2.64 8.02 16.25
N SER A 84 -2.35 8.78 15.20
CA SER A 84 -1.42 9.91 15.28
C SER A 84 -2.01 11.07 16.08
N ALA A 85 -1.23 11.65 16.97
CA ALA A 85 -1.60 12.86 17.70
C ALA A 85 -1.88 14.06 16.77
N SER A 86 -1.17 14.14 15.65
CA SER A 86 -1.36 15.17 14.62
C SER A 86 -2.47 14.85 13.62
N LYS A 87 -3.18 13.71 13.77
CA LYS A 87 -4.23 13.21 12.86
C LYS A 87 -3.71 12.84 11.46
N ALA A 88 -2.41 12.64 11.28
CA ALA A 88 -1.82 12.25 10.00
C ALA A 88 -2.26 10.86 9.55
N PHE A 89 -2.50 9.94 10.49
CA PHE A 89 -3.00 8.59 10.25
C PHE A 89 -3.84 8.06 11.42
N ARG A 90 -4.69 7.08 11.12
CA ARG A 90 -5.49 6.38 12.12
C ARG A 90 -5.90 5.02 11.58
N SER A 91 -5.74 3.97 12.38
CA SER A 91 -6.28 2.64 12.10
C SER A 91 -7.74 2.51 12.60
N ASN A 92 -8.45 1.51 12.09
CA ASN A 92 -9.56 0.91 12.81
C ASN A 92 -9.04 0.17 14.06
N ALA A 93 -9.94 -0.41 14.86
CA ALA A 93 -9.54 -1.38 15.86
C ALA A 93 -8.88 -2.57 15.15
N LEU A 94 -7.73 -2.99 15.65
CA LEU A 94 -6.96 -4.12 15.16
C LEU A 94 -7.19 -5.26 16.15
N ASP A 95 -7.86 -6.31 15.73
CA ASP A 95 -7.97 -7.55 16.48
C ASP A 95 -6.64 -8.33 16.44
N THR A 96 -6.55 -9.46 17.13
CA THR A 96 -5.35 -10.30 17.13
C THR A 96 -4.93 -10.65 15.70
N ASP A 97 -3.65 -10.50 15.39
CA ASP A 97 -3.01 -10.70 14.08
C ASP A 97 -3.37 -9.67 13.01
N ASP A 98 -4.28 -8.73 13.28
CA ASP A 98 -4.58 -7.65 12.36
C ASP A 98 -3.40 -6.69 12.20
N LYS A 99 -3.38 -6.05 11.02
CA LYS A 99 -2.29 -5.14 10.61
C LYS A 99 -2.83 -3.81 10.15
N PHE A 100 -2.04 -2.78 10.39
CA PHE A 100 -2.21 -1.46 9.83
C PHE A 100 -0.88 -0.99 9.24
N SER A 101 -0.90 -0.40 8.06
CA SER A 101 0.30 0.13 7.41
C SER A 101 0.09 1.58 7.01
N PHE A 102 1.15 2.38 7.14
CA PHE A 102 1.16 3.77 6.69
C PHE A 102 2.53 4.12 6.09
N THR A 103 2.51 4.79 4.92
CA THR A 103 3.72 5.24 4.24
C THR A 103 4.03 6.69 4.59
N PHE A 104 5.18 6.93 5.19
CA PHE A 104 5.64 8.24 5.62
C PHE A 104 6.41 8.95 4.51
N THR A 105 5.80 9.91 3.84
CA THR A 105 6.41 10.64 2.71
C THR A 105 7.03 11.97 3.11
N THR A 106 6.68 12.51 4.28
CA THR A 106 7.12 13.83 4.75
C THR A 106 8.00 13.67 5.99
N ALA A 107 9.15 14.34 6.01
CA ALA A 107 10.03 14.38 7.16
C ALA A 107 9.34 15.03 8.36
N GLY A 108 9.60 14.49 9.55
CA GLY A 108 9.00 15.00 10.78
C GLY A 108 8.98 13.97 11.91
N VAL A 109 8.44 14.39 13.04
CA VAL A 109 8.23 13.52 14.21
C VAL A 109 6.73 13.27 14.35
N TYR A 110 6.35 12.01 14.33
CA TYR A 110 4.97 11.58 14.42
C TYR A 110 4.76 10.80 15.71
N GLU A 111 4.18 11.48 16.69
CA GLU A 111 3.74 10.83 17.92
C GLU A 111 2.39 10.15 17.68
N TYR A 112 2.23 8.95 18.22
CA TYR A 112 1.01 8.18 18.09
C TYR A 112 0.71 7.41 19.38
N PHE A 113 -0.53 6.96 19.51
CA PHE A 113 -1.03 6.28 20.68
C PHE A 113 -2.16 5.31 20.33
N CYS A 114 -2.50 4.43 21.28
CA CYS A 114 -3.71 3.62 21.19
C CYS A 114 -4.89 4.40 21.78
N SER A 115 -5.95 4.64 20.98
CA SER A 115 -7.12 5.39 21.46
C SER A 115 -7.98 4.61 22.46
N LEU A 116 -7.82 3.29 22.54
CA LEU A 116 -8.46 2.42 23.54
C LEU A 116 -7.67 2.38 24.86
N HIS A 117 -6.36 2.55 24.78
CA HIS A 117 -5.42 2.49 25.89
C HIS A 117 -4.42 3.66 25.80
N PRO A 118 -4.81 4.89 26.19
CA PRO A 118 -4.04 6.12 25.89
C PRO A 118 -2.63 6.17 26.46
N HIS A 119 -2.29 5.31 27.42
CA HIS A 119 -0.93 5.21 27.95
C HIS A 119 0.04 4.50 27.00
N MET A 120 -0.47 3.73 26.05
CA MET A 120 0.34 3.14 24.98
C MET A 120 0.69 4.21 23.97
N THR A 121 1.96 4.58 23.92
CA THR A 121 2.48 5.61 23.04
C THR A 121 3.67 5.12 22.25
N GLY A 122 3.87 5.70 21.04
CA GLY A 122 5.04 5.46 20.20
C GLY A 122 5.39 6.69 19.39
N THR A 123 6.54 6.64 18.75
CA THR A 123 7.07 7.75 17.93
C THR A 123 7.73 7.21 16.67
N ILE A 124 7.33 7.75 15.52
CA ILE A 124 8.05 7.56 14.27
C ILE A 124 8.78 8.86 13.95
N VAL A 125 10.10 8.77 13.73
CA VAL A 125 10.92 9.88 13.26
C VAL A 125 11.24 9.63 11.80
N VAL A 126 10.77 10.50 10.94
CA VAL A 126 10.98 10.44 9.51
C VAL A 126 12.09 11.42 9.12
N GLU A 127 13.20 10.87 8.69
CA GLU A 127 14.31 11.65 8.14
C GLU A 127 13.97 12.06 6.71
N GLY A 128 14.33 13.28 6.32
CA GLY A 128 14.18 13.73 4.94
C GLY A 128 14.93 12.78 3.99
N ALA A 129 14.39 12.58 2.80
CA ALA A 129 15.17 11.98 1.75
C ALA A 129 16.45 12.83 1.60
N THR A 130 17.60 12.25 1.86
CA THR A 130 18.89 12.88 1.57
C THR A 130 18.94 13.10 0.06
N GLY A 131 18.43 14.24 -0.40
CA GLY A 131 18.71 14.72 -1.74
C GLY A 131 20.23 14.79 -1.87
N GLY A 132 20.75 14.02 -2.80
CA GLY A 132 22.18 14.01 -3.08
C GLY A 132 22.65 15.45 -3.23
N ASN A 133 23.57 15.81 -2.36
CA ASN A 133 24.62 16.76 -2.51
C ASN A 133 24.43 17.81 -3.61
N ALA A 134 23.91 18.97 -3.25
CA ALA A 134 24.35 20.19 -3.91
C ALA A 134 25.75 20.48 -3.39
N ALA A 135 26.76 20.03 -4.10
CA ALA A 135 28.12 20.54 -3.93
C ALA A 135 28.17 22.00 -4.42
N PRO A 136 28.98 22.84 -3.78
CA PRO A 136 29.14 24.24 -4.14
C PRO A 136 29.75 24.43 -5.53
#